data_600213d30aeaf4cca4cd4c94f9e42510
#
_entry.id   600213d30aeaf4cca4cd4c94f9e42510
#
_cell.length_a   1.000
_cell.length_b   1.000
_cell.length_c   1.000
_cell.angle_alpha   90.00
_cell.angle_beta   90.00
_cell.angle_gamma   90.00
#
_symmetry.space_group_name_H-M   'P 1'
#
loop_
_entity.id
_entity.type
_entity.pdbx_description
1 polymer ?
#
loop_
_entity_poly.entity_id
_entity_poly.type
_entity_poly.pdbx_seq_one_letter_code
_entity_poly.pdbx_strand_id
1 'polypeptide(L)'
;MNAECVIVDANIAFKCLVTGRGDLRERIGLGGHPQLFTPRFLFVELFKHKERLIRASGLPEEDLLAGLHTLLNQLTFVHEADISTEVWIWAFRLCKETDPKDTPYVALTLHLNGLFWTEDNELKTALLARGFNHFFEPWNK
;
A
#
# COMPACT_ATOMS: atom_id res chain seq x y z
N MET A 1 0.30 -22.71 -9.65
CA MET A 1 0.84 -21.83 -8.62
C MET A 1 0.01 -20.56 -8.53
N ASN A 2 -0.39 -20.19 -7.34
CA ASN A 2 -1.12 -18.94 -7.15
C ASN A 2 -0.14 -17.76 -7.16
N ALA A 3 -0.54 -16.67 -7.80
CA ALA A 3 0.23 -15.45 -7.73
C ALA A 3 0.25 -14.94 -6.29
N GLU A 4 1.35 -14.32 -5.89
CA GLU A 4 1.43 -13.69 -4.59
C GLU A 4 0.40 -12.56 -4.49
N CYS A 5 -0.19 -12.44 -3.32
CA CYS A 5 -1.14 -11.40 -2.99
C CYS A 5 -0.40 -10.33 -2.20
N VAL A 6 -0.22 -9.16 -2.78
CA VAL A 6 0.57 -8.08 -2.18
C VAL A 6 -0.32 -6.90 -1.88
N ILE A 7 -0.27 -6.40 -0.67
CA ILE A 7 -1.04 -5.25 -0.22
C ILE A 7 -0.13 -4.02 -0.24
N VAL A 8 -0.51 -3.01 -1.03
CA VAL A 8 0.30 -1.82 -1.28
C VAL A 8 -0.04 -0.74 -0.27
N ASP A 9 0.98 -0.27 0.44
CA ASP A 9 0.90 0.83 1.39
C ASP A 9 0.73 2.17 0.64
N ALA A 10 0.09 3.13 1.29
CA ALA A 10 -0.09 4.47 0.74
C ALA A 10 1.24 5.13 0.37
N ASN A 11 2.29 4.95 1.18
CA ASN A 11 3.59 5.55 0.89
C ASN A 11 4.22 5.01 -0.39
N ILE A 12 4.02 3.73 -0.69
CA ILE A 12 4.47 3.15 -1.96
C ILE A 12 3.73 3.81 -3.12
N ALA A 13 2.41 3.95 -3.01
CA ALA A 13 1.59 4.61 -4.03
C ALA A 13 2.04 6.07 -4.23
N PHE A 14 2.27 6.79 -3.13
CA PHE A 14 2.71 8.19 -3.19
C PHE A 14 4.06 8.33 -3.88
N LYS A 15 5.02 7.46 -3.57
CA LYS A 15 6.33 7.49 -4.23
C LYS A 15 6.22 7.23 -5.72
N CYS A 16 5.36 6.30 -6.13
CA CYS A 16 5.13 6.05 -7.55
C CYS A 16 4.60 7.29 -8.27
N LEU A 17 3.68 8.01 -7.64
CA LEU A 17 3.11 9.24 -8.23
C LEU A 17 4.15 10.36 -8.30
N VAL A 18 4.91 10.56 -7.23
CA VAL A 18 5.89 11.64 -7.14
C VAL A 18 7.04 11.45 -8.14
N THR A 19 7.42 10.21 -8.43
CA THR A 19 8.45 9.92 -9.42
C THR A 19 7.93 10.02 -10.87
N GLY A 20 6.64 10.32 -11.05
CA GLY A 20 6.08 10.72 -12.32
C GLY A 20 5.48 9.63 -13.17
N ARG A 21 5.53 8.38 -12.76
CA ARG A 21 5.09 7.26 -13.60
C ARG A 21 3.86 6.53 -13.08
N GLY A 22 3.68 6.46 -11.75
CA GLY A 22 2.60 5.69 -11.15
C GLY A 22 2.69 4.19 -11.44
N ASP A 23 3.85 3.70 -11.86
CA ASP A 23 4.02 2.32 -12.28
C ASP A 23 4.61 1.46 -11.16
N LEU A 24 3.76 0.67 -10.51
CA LEU A 24 4.16 -0.24 -9.45
C LEU A 24 5.00 -1.40 -9.98
N ARG A 25 4.80 -1.81 -11.22
CA ARG A 25 5.53 -2.94 -11.81
C ARG A 25 7.01 -2.63 -11.94
N GLU A 26 7.36 -1.42 -12.27
CA GLU A 26 8.76 -0.99 -12.33
C GLU A 26 9.44 -1.12 -10.97
N ARG A 27 8.72 -0.83 -9.89
CA ARG A 27 9.26 -0.92 -8.54
C ARG A 27 9.42 -2.36 -8.06
N ILE A 28 8.60 -3.27 -8.57
CA ILE A 28 8.68 -4.70 -8.23
C ILE A 28 9.87 -5.36 -8.90
N GLY A 29 10.17 -4.98 -10.15
CA GLY A 29 11.24 -5.56 -10.92
C GLY A 29 10.78 -6.73 -11.80
N LEU A 30 11.75 -7.41 -12.43
CA LEU A 30 11.48 -8.39 -13.49
C LEU A 30 11.08 -9.77 -12.99
N GLY A 31 11.24 -10.04 -11.71
CA GLY A 31 11.13 -11.42 -11.20
C GLY A 31 9.74 -11.87 -10.83
N GLY A 32 8.71 -11.02 -10.90
CA GLY A 32 7.42 -11.43 -10.39
C GLY A 32 6.24 -10.67 -10.96
N HIS A 33 5.08 -11.33 -10.89
CA HIS A 33 3.81 -10.76 -11.30
C HIS A 33 2.78 -10.93 -10.17
N PRO A 34 3.01 -10.32 -8.98
CA PRO A 34 2.05 -10.45 -7.90
C PRO A 34 0.76 -9.73 -8.25
N GLN A 35 -0.33 -10.16 -7.61
CA GLN A 35 -1.58 -9.42 -7.61
C GLN A 35 -1.49 -8.32 -6.56
N LEU A 36 -1.83 -7.09 -6.95
CA LEU A 36 -1.67 -5.91 -6.10
C LEU A 36 -3.02 -5.45 -5.58
N PHE A 37 -3.15 -5.38 -4.28
CA PHE A 37 -4.38 -5.00 -3.59
C PHE A 37 -4.13 -3.81 -2.68
N THR A 38 -5.19 -3.04 -2.44
CA THR A 38 -5.14 -1.95 -1.47
C THR A 38 -6.55 -1.72 -0.92
N PRO A 39 -6.70 -1.23 0.31
CA PRO A 39 -8.02 -0.87 0.81
C PRO A 39 -8.50 0.42 0.16
N ARG A 40 -9.81 0.62 0.14
CA ARG A 40 -10.42 1.84 -0.39
C ARG A 40 -9.96 3.10 0.36
N PHE A 41 -9.49 2.94 1.57
CA PHE A 41 -8.92 4.02 2.37
C PHE A 41 -7.77 4.75 1.67
N LEU A 42 -7.11 4.10 0.70
CA LEU A 42 -6.08 4.75 -0.11
C LEU A 42 -6.61 6.03 -0.77
N PHE A 43 -7.87 6.03 -1.24
CA PHE A 43 -8.47 7.21 -1.83
C PHE A 43 -8.55 8.37 -0.84
N VAL A 44 -8.89 8.07 0.42
CA VAL A 44 -8.95 9.09 1.47
C VAL A 44 -7.59 9.74 1.65
N GLU A 45 -6.54 8.92 1.70
CA GLU A 45 -5.18 9.42 1.87
C GLU A 45 -4.69 10.20 0.66
N LEU A 46 -5.01 9.74 -0.56
CA LEU A 46 -4.65 10.46 -1.79
C LEU A 46 -5.28 11.86 -1.82
N PHE A 47 -6.57 11.96 -1.51
CA PHE A 47 -7.26 13.25 -1.49
C PHE A 47 -6.75 14.16 -0.38
N LYS A 48 -6.47 13.59 0.79
CA LYS A 48 -5.95 14.34 1.92
C LYS A 48 -4.58 14.97 1.62
N HIS A 49 -3.73 14.25 0.89
CA HIS A 49 -2.36 14.68 0.60
C HIS A 49 -2.17 15.21 -0.82
N LYS A 50 -3.24 15.45 -1.56
CA LYS A 50 -3.23 15.85 -2.95
C LYS A 50 -2.30 17.03 -3.24
N GLU A 51 -2.46 18.12 -2.50
CA GLU A 51 -1.66 19.33 -2.73
C GLU A 51 -0.17 19.09 -2.49
N ARG A 52 0.14 18.35 -1.45
CA ARG A 52 1.53 17.97 -1.15
C ARG A 52 2.14 17.12 -2.26
N LEU A 53 1.37 16.17 -2.79
CA LEU A 53 1.84 15.29 -3.87
C LEU A 53 2.11 16.09 -5.16
N ILE A 54 1.24 17.03 -5.49
CA ILE A 54 1.42 17.90 -6.66
C ILE A 54 2.73 18.68 -6.52
N ARG A 55 2.95 19.31 -5.37
CA ARG A 55 4.17 20.08 -5.12
C ARG A 55 5.42 19.22 -5.14
N ALA A 56 5.35 18.05 -4.48
CA ALA A 56 6.51 17.15 -4.38
C ALA A 56 6.91 16.55 -5.72
N SER A 57 5.93 16.31 -6.61
CA SER A 57 6.21 15.74 -7.93
C SER A 57 6.92 16.72 -8.86
N GLY A 58 6.66 18.01 -8.70
CA GLY A 58 7.14 19.03 -9.64
C GLY A 58 6.57 18.89 -11.04
N LEU A 59 5.57 18.04 -11.23
CA LEU A 59 4.97 17.75 -12.51
C LEU A 59 3.73 18.61 -12.77
N PRO A 60 3.40 18.87 -14.06
CA PRO A 60 2.08 19.40 -14.39
C PRO A 60 0.98 18.48 -13.85
N GLU A 61 -0.14 19.06 -13.46
CA GLU A 61 -1.27 18.29 -12.92
C GLU A 61 -1.72 17.18 -13.86
N GLU A 62 -1.69 17.44 -15.17
CA GLU A 62 -2.06 16.44 -16.19
C GLU A 62 -1.19 15.20 -16.13
N ASP A 63 0.12 15.38 -15.93
CA ASP A 63 1.05 14.26 -15.83
C ASP A 63 0.86 13.48 -14.54
N LEU A 64 0.57 14.18 -13.45
CA LEU A 64 0.26 13.53 -12.19
C LEU A 64 -1.03 12.70 -12.28
N LEU A 65 -2.05 13.23 -12.96
CA LEU A 65 -3.31 12.51 -13.19
C LEU A 65 -3.10 11.28 -14.08
N ALA A 66 -2.24 11.39 -15.10
CA ALA A 66 -1.89 10.23 -15.94
C ALA A 66 -1.20 9.15 -15.11
N GLY A 67 -0.28 9.54 -14.23
CA GLY A 67 0.37 8.62 -13.31
C GLY A 67 -0.61 7.96 -12.35
N LEU A 68 -1.57 8.73 -11.84
CA LEU A 68 -2.61 8.21 -10.97
C LEU A 68 -3.47 7.16 -11.70
N HIS A 69 -3.83 7.45 -12.94
CA HIS A 69 -4.59 6.51 -13.76
C HIS A 69 -3.84 5.18 -13.93
N THR A 70 -2.54 5.25 -14.23
CA THR A 70 -1.68 4.06 -14.34
C THR A 70 -1.67 3.29 -13.01
N LEU A 71 -1.46 3.98 -11.91
CA LEU A 71 -1.44 3.39 -10.57
C LEU A 71 -2.74 2.66 -10.25
N LEU A 72 -3.87 3.33 -10.47
CA LEU A 72 -5.18 2.77 -10.14
C LEU A 72 -5.51 1.54 -10.98
N ASN A 73 -5.05 1.49 -12.23
CA ASN A 73 -5.27 0.33 -13.09
C ASN A 73 -4.47 -0.90 -12.67
N GLN A 74 -3.40 -0.72 -11.89
CA GLN A 74 -2.58 -1.83 -11.39
C GLN A 74 -3.08 -2.38 -10.07
N LEU A 75 -4.00 -1.69 -9.40
CA LEU A 75 -4.47 -2.04 -8.06
C LEU A 75 -5.88 -2.60 -8.11
N THR A 76 -6.12 -3.62 -7.28
CA THR A 76 -7.47 -4.08 -6.96
C THR A 76 -7.87 -3.50 -5.61
N PHE A 77 -8.94 -2.73 -5.58
CA PHE A 77 -9.44 -2.13 -4.35
C PHE A 77 -10.39 -3.08 -3.65
N VAL A 78 -10.17 -3.27 -2.35
CA VAL A 78 -11.00 -4.13 -1.51
C VAL A 78 -11.79 -3.27 -0.55
N HIS A 79 -13.11 -3.54 -0.46
CA HIS A 79 -13.97 -2.82 0.45
C HIS A 79 -13.69 -3.28 1.88
N GLU A 80 -13.45 -2.33 2.79
CA GLU A 80 -13.11 -2.61 4.18
C GLU A 80 -14.22 -3.39 4.90
N ALA A 81 -15.48 -3.23 4.46
CA ALA A 81 -16.60 -3.97 5.04
C ALA A 81 -16.52 -5.49 4.81
N ASP A 82 -15.69 -5.94 3.86
CA ASP A 82 -15.49 -7.37 3.61
C ASP A 82 -14.57 -8.02 4.64
N ILE A 83 -13.86 -7.21 5.41
CA ILE A 83 -12.93 -7.68 6.45
C ILE A 83 -13.70 -7.90 7.74
N SER A 84 -13.53 -9.06 8.39
CA SER A 84 -14.24 -9.38 9.62
C SER A 84 -13.84 -8.45 10.77
N THR A 85 -14.74 -8.26 11.71
CA THR A 85 -14.49 -7.45 12.91
C THR A 85 -13.31 -7.99 13.70
N GLU A 86 -13.16 -9.30 13.80
CA GLU A 86 -12.05 -9.91 14.52
C GLU A 86 -10.71 -9.55 13.93
N VAL A 87 -10.60 -9.56 12.59
CA VAL A 87 -9.38 -9.17 11.89
C VAL A 87 -9.10 -7.68 12.10
N TRP A 88 -10.14 -6.83 12.06
CA TRP A 88 -9.98 -5.40 12.34
C TRP A 88 -9.42 -5.15 13.74
N ILE A 89 -9.95 -5.83 14.74
CA ILE A 89 -9.48 -5.68 16.13
C ILE A 89 -8.01 -6.09 16.23
N TRP A 90 -7.65 -7.22 15.63
CA TRP A 90 -6.27 -7.70 15.62
C TRP A 90 -5.34 -6.69 14.95
N ALA A 91 -5.70 -6.23 13.77
CA ALA A 91 -4.90 -5.24 13.04
C ALA A 91 -4.74 -3.95 13.82
N PHE A 92 -5.80 -3.46 14.44
CA PHE A 92 -5.75 -2.26 15.27
C PHE A 92 -4.78 -2.43 16.44
N ARG A 93 -4.81 -3.56 17.11
CA ARG A 93 -3.88 -3.85 18.21
C ARG A 93 -2.42 -3.85 17.75
N LEU A 94 -2.17 -4.29 16.52
CA LEU A 94 -0.83 -4.27 15.95
C LEU A 94 -0.35 -2.86 15.64
N CYS A 95 -1.25 -1.95 15.26
CA CYS A 95 -0.89 -0.63 14.73
C CYS A 95 -1.06 0.52 15.72
N LYS A 96 -1.90 0.36 16.75
CA LYS A 96 -2.38 1.49 17.57
C LYS A 96 -1.30 2.34 18.21
N GLU A 97 -0.16 1.75 18.54
CA GLU A 97 0.93 2.46 19.22
C GLU A 97 1.96 3.01 18.26
N THR A 98 1.88 2.65 16.98
CA THR A 98 2.76 3.17 15.94
C THR A 98 2.03 4.23 15.12
N ASP A 99 1.09 3.80 14.30
CA ASP A 99 0.20 4.70 13.55
C ASP A 99 -1.12 3.98 13.26
N PRO A 100 -2.22 4.39 13.92
CA PRO A 100 -3.53 3.78 13.68
C PRO A 100 -4.01 3.84 12.23
N LYS A 101 -3.50 4.78 11.43
CA LYS A 101 -3.87 4.90 10.01
C LYS A 101 -3.39 3.74 9.17
N ASP A 102 -2.40 2.97 9.65
CA ASP A 102 -1.92 1.79 8.95
C ASP A 102 -2.84 0.58 9.14
N THR A 103 -3.81 0.68 10.05
CA THR A 103 -4.72 -0.43 10.38
C THR A 103 -5.43 -1.00 9.14
N PRO A 104 -6.02 -0.21 8.22
CA PRO A 104 -6.70 -0.79 7.06
C PRO A 104 -5.79 -1.66 6.20
N TYR A 105 -4.53 -1.28 6.05
CA TYR A 105 -3.56 -2.02 5.22
C TYR A 105 -3.15 -3.32 5.88
N VAL A 106 -2.89 -3.30 7.17
CA VAL A 106 -2.56 -4.50 7.94
C VAL A 106 -3.77 -5.44 8.02
N ALA A 107 -4.97 -4.89 8.22
CA ALA A 107 -6.20 -5.68 8.25
C ALA A 107 -6.42 -6.40 6.91
N LEU A 108 -6.21 -5.70 5.79
CA LEU A 108 -6.35 -6.30 4.48
C LEU A 108 -5.32 -7.39 4.25
N THR A 109 -4.08 -7.19 4.71
CA THR A 109 -3.03 -8.20 4.61
C THR A 109 -3.43 -9.48 5.35
N LEU A 110 -3.95 -9.34 6.57
CA LEU A 110 -4.42 -10.49 7.35
C LEU A 110 -5.63 -11.16 6.70
N HIS A 111 -6.57 -10.37 6.20
CA HIS A 111 -7.78 -10.87 5.56
C HIS A 111 -7.48 -11.73 4.33
N LEU A 112 -6.57 -11.27 3.47
CA LEU A 112 -6.20 -11.96 2.25
C LEU A 112 -5.08 -12.99 2.45
N ASN A 113 -4.52 -13.07 3.66
CA ASN A 113 -3.35 -13.88 3.94
C ASN A 113 -2.21 -13.58 2.95
N GLY A 114 -2.00 -12.29 2.73
CA GLY A 114 -1.05 -11.78 1.75
C GLY A 114 0.23 -11.25 2.39
N LEU A 115 0.96 -10.48 1.61
CA LEU A 115 2.18 -9.82 2.03
C LEU A 115 2.01 -8.32 1.98
N PHE A 116 2.52 -7.63 2.99
CA PHE A 116 2.41 -6.17 3.09
C PHE A 116 3.65 -5.51 2.49
N TRP A 117 3.43 -4.63 1.52
CA TRP A 117 4.50 -3.88 0.87
C TRP A 117 4.55 -2.48 1.43
N THR A 118 5.53 -2.23 2.29
CA THR A 118 5.79 -0.93 2.89
C THR A 118 7.30 -0.68 2.93
N GLU A 119 7.70 0.58 2.86
CA GLU A 119 9.08 1.00 3.05
C GLU A 119 9.26 1.70 4.40
N ASP A 120 8.24 1.76 5.22
CA ASP A 120 8.30 2.37 6.56
C ASP A 120 8.98 1.40 7.53
N ASN A 121 10.27 1.63 7.78
CA ASN A 121 11.08 0.77 8.64
C ASN A 121 10.64 0.80 10.10
N GLU A 122 10.15 1.92 10.58
CA GLU A 122 9.62 2.04 11.94
C GLU A 122 8.39 1.14 12.11
N LEU A 123 7.49 1.19 11.13
CA LEU A 123 6.30 0.33 11.12
C LEU A 123 6.69 -1.15 11.04
N LYS A 124 7.59 -1.51 10.14
CA LYS A 124 8.08 -2.90 10.01
C LYS A 124 8.64 -3.42 11.32
N THR A 125 9.51 -2.65 11.96
CA THR A 125 10.12 -3.02 13.22
C THR A 125 9.07 -3.25 14.29
N ALA A 126 8.11 -2.34 14.40
CA ALA A 126 7.03 -2.47 15.39
C ALA A 126 6.16 -3.70 15.14
N LEU A 127 5.80 -3.96 13.89
CA LEU A 127 4.98 -5.10 13.52
C LEU A 127 5.71 -6.43 13.76
N LEU A 128 6.99 -6.49 13.41
CA LEU A 128 7.83 -7.67 13.67
C LEU A 128 7.91 -7.98 15.17
N ALA A 129 8.07 -6.96 15.99
CA ALA A 129 8.13 -7.11 17.44
C ALA A 129 6.81 -7.67 18.02
N ARG A 130 5.70 -7.46 17.32
CA ARG A 130 4.37 -7.93 17.74
C ARG A 130 3.95 -9.23 17.05
N GLY A 131 4.87 -9.87 16.33
CA GLY A 131 4.62 -11.17 15.70
C GLY A 131 4.07 -11.12 14.28
N PHE A 132 3.98 -9.95 13.67
CA PHE A 132 3.56 -9.83 12.27
C PHE A 132 4.82 -9.78 11.39
N ASN A 133 4.96 -10.76 10.50
CA ASN A 133 6.14 -10.89 9.64
C ASN A 133 5.81 -11.08 8.16
N HIS A 134 4.59 -10.73 7.75
CA HIS A 134 4.12 -10.96 6.37
C HIS A 134 4.45 -9.74 5.50
N PHE A 135 5.72 -9.61 5.12
CA PHE A 135 6.19 -8.49 4.31
C PHE A 135 6.61 -8.92 2.91
N PHE A 136 6.28 -8.09 1.93
CA PHE A 136 6.74 -8.25 0.56
C PHE A 136 8.05 -7.49 0.36
N GLU A 137 9.03 -8.16 -0.22
CA GLU A 137 10.30 -7.53 -0.60
C GLU A 137 10.39 -7.54 -2.13
N PRO A 138 10.43 -6.35 -2.77
CA PRO A 138 10.50 -6.29 -4.22
C PRO A 138 11.83 -6.82 -4.75
N TRP A 139 11.79 -7.37 -5.97
CA TRP A 139 12.97 -7.88 -6.64
C TRP A 139 13.95 -6.78 -7.01
N ASN A 140 13.43 -5.61 -7.31
CA ASN A 140 14.21 -4.46 -7.72
C ASN A 140 14.47 -3.56 -6.52
N LYS A 141 15.61 -3.74 -5.90
CA LYS A 141 15.99 -2.96 -4.72
C LYS A 141 16.85 -1.76 -5.06
#